data_2e918dc1c140268e9c621e67c0ad1b3f
#
_entry.id   2e918dc1c140268e9c621e67c0ad1b3f
#
_cell.length_a   1.000
_cell.length_b   1.000
_cell.length_c   1.000
_cell.angle_alpha   90.00
_cell.angle_beta   90.00
_cell.angle_gamma   90.00
#
_symmetry.space_group_name_H-M   'P 1'
#
loop_
_entity.id
_entity.type
_entity.pdbx_description
1 polymer ?
#
loop_
_entity_poly.entity_id
_entity_poly.type
_entity_poly.pdbx_seq_one_letter_code
_entity_poly.pdbx_strand_id
1 'polypeptide(L)'
;MAANKKSNKLKEPVRVRTKRLADGSESYYLDIYVNGKRSYEFLKMYHLPEINAMVREQNRATRAAVETIKSQRIIDITNAKAGIKNKSAWQKLTLADWLEKFYAIQERKGIKQIEKLRSVIKVINQYGKDTKWATSTRHGLSAS
;
A
#
# COMPACT_ATOMS: atom_id res chain seq x y z
N MET A 1 -48.22 -12.64 -7.97
CA MET A 1 -47.29 -12.22 -6.90
C MET A 1 -45.87 -12.23 -7.44
N ALA A 2 -45.29 -11.03 -7.62
CA ALA A 2 -43.95 -10.90 -8.10
C ALA A 2 -42.98 -11.29 -6.95
N ALA A 3 -42.27 -12.40 -7.10
CA ALA A 3 -41.22 -12.77 -6.18
C ALA A 3 -40.14 -11.68 -6.21
N ASN A 4 -39.97 -11.01 -5.09
CA ASN A 4 -38.93 -10.00 -4.89
C ASN A 4 -37.57 -10.70 -4.98
N LYS A 5 -37.00 -10.75 -6.20
CA LYS A 5 -35.62 -11.22 -6.41
C LYS A 5 -34.71 -10.27 -5.62
N LYS A 6 -34.39 -10.65 -4.39
CA LYS A 6 -33.27 -10.03 -3.66
C LYS A 6 -32.06 -10.13 -4.57
N SER A 7 -31.72 -9.04 -5.24
CA SER A 7 -30.49 -8.95 -6.00
C SER A 7 -29.35 -9.29 -5.05
N ASN A 8 -28.69 -10.41 -5.27
CA ASN A 8 -27.46 -10.77 -4.58
C ASN A 8 -26.35 -9.80 -5.05
N LYS A 9 -26.49 -8.53 -4.68
CA LYS A 9 -25.42 -7.55 -4.84
C LYS A 9 -24.26 -8.04 -3.98
N LEU A 10 -23.20 -8.46 -4.63
CA LEU A 10 -21.92 -8.74 -3.98
C LEU A 10 -21.60 -7.55 -3.07
N LYS A 11 -21.54 -7.79 -1.77
CA LYS A 11 -21.23 -6.74 -0.81
C LYS A 11 -19.78 -6.32 -1.04
N GLU A 12 -19.57 -5.07 -1.40
CA GLU A 12 -18.23 -4.51 -1.52
C GLU A 12 -17.48 -4.67 -0.20
N PRO A 13 -16.25 -5.20 -0.22
CA PRO A 13 -15.47 -5.40 0.99
C PRO A 13 -14.98 -4.09 1.61
N VAL A 14 -14.94 -3.01 0.85
CA VAL A 14 -14.49 -1.70 1.29
C VAL A 14 -15.53 -0.65 0.95
N ARG A 15 -15.92 0.14 1.93
CA ARG A 15 -16.87 1.26 1.77
C ARG A 15 -16.25 2.55 2.28
N VAL A 16 -16.43 3.63 1.53
CA VAL A 16 -16.10 4.98 2.00
C VAL A 16 -17.20 5.48 2.92
N ARG A 17 -16.80 5.99 4.06
CA ARG A 17 -17.69 6.67 5.02
C ARG A 17 -17.07 7.96 5.49
N THR A 18 -17.90 8.82 6.04
CA THR A 18 -17.48 10.08 6.64
C THR A 18 -17.90 10.13 8.11
N LYS A 19 -17.11 10.85 8.90
CA LYS A 19 -17.43 11.20 10.28
C LYS A 19 -17.40 12.72 10.42
N ARG A 20 -18.52 13.28 10.84
CA ARG A 20 -18.62 14.72 11.08
C ARG A 20 -17.76 15.15 12.26
N LEU A 21 -17.03 16.23 12.08
CA LEU A 21 -16.20 16.86 13.10
C LEU A 21 -16.87 18.10 13.68
N ALA A 22 -16.34 18.58 14.81
CA ALA A 22 -16.90 19.74 15.52
C ALA A 22 -16.81 21.07 14.74
N ASP A 23 -15.85 21.18 13.82
CA ASP A 23 -15.64 22.34 12.95
C ASP A 23 -16.54 22.37 11.70
N GLY A 24 -17.45 21.38 11.57
CA GLY A 24 -18.36 21.24 10.42
C GLY A 24 -17.75 20.52 9.22
N SER A 25 -16.47 20.14 9.28
CA SER A 25 -15.87 19.29 8.26
C SER A 25 -16.22 17.82 8.49
N GLU A 26 -15.97 16.97 7.47
CA GLU A 26 -16.17 15.54 7.57
C GLU A 26 -14.85 14.81 7.28
N SER A 27 -14.45 13.93 8.18
CA SER A 27 -13.27 13.07 8.00
C SER A 27 -13.64 11.80 7.24
N TYR A 28 -12.92 11.50 6.16
CA TYR A 28 -13.09 10.27 5.40
C TYR A 28 -12.41 9.09 6.08
N TYR A 29 -13.09 7.95 6.09
CA TYR A 29 -12.52 6.68 6.50
C TYR A 29 -13.05 5.53 5.65
N LEU A 30 -12.31 4.44 5.59
CA LEU A 30 -12.73 3.20 4.96
C LEU A 30 -13.29 2.25 6.01
N ASP A 31 -14.48 1.71 5.73
CA ASP A 31 -15.12 0.64 6.47
C ASP A 31 -14.82 -0.66 5.71
N ILE A 32 -13.93 -1.47 6.24
CA ILE A 32 -13.40 -2.68 5.60
C ILE A 32 -13.98 -3.90 6.28
N TYR A 33 -14.62 -4.78 5.51
CA TYR A 33 -15.16 -6.03 5.99
C TYR A 33 -14.59 -7.21 5.21
N VAL A 34 -13.72 -7.97 5.83
CA VAL A 34 -13.02 -9.11 5.22
C VAL A 34 -13.00 -10.30 6.18
N ASN A 35 -13.33 -11.48 5.66
CA ASN A 35 -13.29 -12.75 6.43
C ASN A 35 -14.03 -12.70 7.76
N GLY A 36 -15.20 -12.05 7.79
CA GLY A 36 -16.01 -11.90 9.00
C GLY A 36 -15.50 -10.86 10.00
N LYS A 37 -14.40 -10.19 9.72
CA LYS A 37 -13.84 -9.12 10.56
C LYS A 37 -14.08 -7.75 9.94
N ARG A 38 -14.47 -6.80 10.78
CA ARG A 38 -14.67 -5.40 10.41
C ARG A 38 -13.54 -4.56 10.98
N SER A 39 -12.99 -3.69 10.15
CA SER A 39 -11.95 -2.74 10.53
C SER A 39 -12.18 -1.39 9.89
N TYR A 40 -11.60 -0.36 10.47
CA TYR A 40 -11.73 1.03 10.01
C TYR A 40 -10.34 1.60 9.75
N GLU A 41 -10.17 2.26 8.60
CA GLU A 41 -8.94 2.94 8.24
C GLU A 41 -9.23 4.43 8.00
N PHE A 42 -8.72 5.29 8.88
CA PHE A 42 -8.86 6.73 8.74
C PHE A 42 -7.83 7.28 7.76
N LEU A 43 -8.29 7.97 6.74
CA LEU A 43 -7.45 8.43 5.63
C LEU A 43 -6.77 9.77 5.90
N LYS A 44 -7.14 10.47 6.97
CA LYS A 44 -6.70 11.85 7.27
C LYS A 44 -7.01 12.82 6.12
N MET A 45 -8.08 12.57 5.42
CA MET A 45 -8.63 13.40 4.36
C MET A 45 -9.97 13.94 4.79
N TYR A 46 -10.25 15.19 4.44
CA TYR A 46 -11.40 15.92 4.96
C TYR A 46 -12.23 16.51 3.83
N HIS A 47 -13.55 16.47 4.00
CA HIS A 47 -14.49 17.25 3.22
C HIS A 47 -14.77 18.54 3.98
N LEU A 48 -14.40 19.65 3.40
CA LEU A 48 -14.55 20.97 4.03
C LEU A 48 -15.94 21.57 3.72
N PRO A 49 -16.48 22.42 4.62
CA PRO A 49 -17.69 23.17 4.32
C PRO A 49 -17.54 24.01 3.06
N GLU A 50 -18.46 23.89 2.11
CA GLU A 50 -18.38 24.54 0.80
C GLU A 50 -18.76 26.03 0.89
N ILE A 51 -17.79 26.86 1.25
CA ILE A 51 -17.97 28.32 1.36
C ILE A 51 -17.64 29.08 0.06
N ASN A 52 -16.86 28.48 -0.84
CA ASN A 52 -16.46 29.08 -2.11
C ASN A 52 -16.15 28.04 -3.19
N ALA A 53 -15.94 28.50 -4.42
CA ALA A 53 -15.62 27.61 -5.56
C ALA A 53 -14.30 26.86 -5.40
N MET A 54 -13.31 27.46 -4.75
CA MET A 54 -12.00 26.83 -4.51
C MET A 54 -12.14 25.62 -3.58
N VAL A 55 -12.88 25.76 -2.48
CA VAL A 55 -13.14 24.65 -1.54
C VAL A 55 -13.93 23.53 -2.21
N ARG A 56 -14.88 23.87 -3.07
CA ARG A 56 -15.64 22.89 -3.85
C ARG A 56 -14.73 22.06 -4.74
N GLU A 57 -13.78 22.70 -5.43
CA GLU A 57 -12.83 21.99 -6.28
C GLU A 57 -11.86 21.14 -5.45
N GLN A 58 -11.40 21.64 -4.29
CA GLN A 58 -10.60 20.88 -3.35
C GLN A 58 -11.33 19.64 -2.82
N ASN A 59 -12.60 19.79 -2.45
CA ASN A 59 -13.44 18.66 -2.02
C ASN A 59 -13.61 17.61 -3.13
N ARG A 60 -13.74 18.06 -4.37
CA ARG A 60 -13.82 17.18 -5.55
C ARG A 60 -12.55 16.37 -5.74
N ALA A 61 -11.38 17.02 -5.67
CA ALA A 61 -10.08 16.37 -5.74
C ALA A 61 -9.87 15.37 -4.59
N THR A 62 -10.24 15.76 -3.36
CA THR A 62 -10.17 14.89 -2.18
C THR A 62 -11.05 13.66 -2.36
N ARG A 63 -12.28 13.81 -2.84
CA ARG A 63 -13.19 12.68 -3.10
C ARG A 63 -12.61 11.72 -4.14
N ALA A 64 -12.04 12.23 -5.21
CA ALA A 64 -11.37 11.42 -6.24
C ALA A 64 -10.18 10.63 -5.65
N ALA A 65 -9.37 11.26 -4.81
CA ALA A 65 -8.27 10.60 -4.11
C ALA A 65 -8.76 9.49 -3.18
N VAL A 66 -9.83 9.72 -2.43
CA VAL A 66 -10.46 8.73 -1.54
C VAL A 66 -10.97 7.52 -2.32
N GLU A 67 -11.61 7.72 -3.47
CA GLU A 67 -12.07 6.63 -4.35
C GLU A 67 -10.90 5.83 -4.92
N THR A 68 -9.79 6.48 -5.25
CA THR A 68 -8.56 5.80 -5.69
C THR A 68 -8.00 4.91 -4.60
N ILE A 69 -7.94 5.40 -3.35
CA ILE A 69 -7.48 4.61 -2.19
C ILE A 69 -8.41 3.43 -1.93
N LYS A 70 -9.73 3.62 -2.01
CA LYS A 70 -10.72 2.54 -1.91
C LYS A 70 -10.44 1.45 -2.94
N SER A 71 -10.27 1.83 -4.21
CA SER A 71 -10.00 0.90 -5.30
C SER A 71 -8.70 0.11 -5.06
N GLN A 72 -7.66 0.77 -4.59
CA GLN A 72 -6.40 0.11 -4.24
C GLN A 72 -6.58 -0.90 -3.10
N ARG A 73 -7.35 -0.57 -2.07
CA ARG A 73 -7.65 -1.51 -0.97
C ARG A 73 -8.44 -2.73 -1.44
N ILE A 74 -9.38 -2.55 -2.36
CA ILE A 74 -10.12 -3.66 -2.95
C ILE A 74 -9.17 -4.59 -3.71
N ILE A 75 -8.25 -4.04 -4.50
CA ILE A 75 -7.22 -4.80 -5.22
C ILE A 75 -6.34 -5.57 -4.23
N ASP A 76 -5.85 -4.93 -3.18
CA ASP A 76 -5.00 -5.56 -2.15
C ASP A 76 -5.70 -6.74 -1.47
N ILE A 77 -6.98 -6.58 -1.12
CA ILE A 77 -7.80 -7.63 -0.51
C ILE A 77 -8.02 -8.78 -1.49
N THR A 78 -8.31 -8.48 -2.75
CA THR A 78 -8.53 -9.48 -3.79
C THR A 78 -7.26 -10.27 -4.06
N ASN A 79 -6.12 -9.60 -4.15
CA ASN A 79 -4.82 -10.24 -4.32
C ASN A 79 -4.46 -11.12 -3.12
N ALA A 80 -4.73 -10.69 -1.91
CA ALA A 80 -4.50 -11.48 -0.71
C ALA A 80 -5.35 -12.75 -0.69
N LYS A 81 -6.62 -12.66 -1.10
CA LYS A 81 -7.51 -13.83 -1.23
C LYS A 81 -7.05 -14.80 -2.32
N ALA A 82 -6.51 -14.30 -3.41
CA ALA A 82 -5.98 -15.11 -4.51
C ALA A 82 -4.59 -15.71 -4.19
N GLY A 83 -4.02 -15.45 -3.01
CA GLY A 83 -2.67 -15.90 -2.64
C GLY A 83 -1.55 -15.15 -3.35
N ILE A 84 -1.87 -14.09 -4.07
CA ILE A 84 -0.88 -13.23 -4.70
C ILE A 84 -0.17 -12.44 -3.60
N LYS A 85 1.10 -12.74 -3.39
CA LYS A 85 1.92 -12.07 -2.37
C LYS A 85 2.16 -10.63 -2.80
N ASN A 86 1.52 -9.70 -2.10
CA ASN A 86 1.71 -8.27 -2.27
C ASN A 86 3.11 -7.83 -1.84
N LYS A 87 3.41 -6.56 -2.02
CA LYS A 87 4.66 -5.85 -1.66
C LYS A 87 5.29 -6.27 -0.32
N SER A 88 4.51 -6.86 0.59
CA SER A 88 5.03 -7.40 1.86
C SER A 88 6.12 -8.48 1.68
N ALA A 89 6.12 -9.18 0.54
CA ALA A 89 7.18 -10.15 0.24
C ALA A 89 8.55 -9.47 0.03
N TRP A 90 8.54 -8.28 -0.57
CA TRP A 90 9.73 -7.45 -0.74
C TRP A 90 10.27 -6.89 0.59
N GLN A 91 9.37 -6.61 1.55
CA GLN A 91 9.74 -6.12 2.86
C GLN A 91 10.42 -7.19 3.74
N LYS A 92 10.23 -8.46 3.42
CA LYS A 92 10.86 -9.59 4.11
C LYS A 92 12.21 -9.97 3.51
N LEU A 93 12.56 -9.44 2.34
CA LEU A 93 13.87 -9.70 1.74
C LEU A 93 14.95 -8.95 2.51
N THR A 94 16.03 -9.65 2.82
CA THR A 94 17.25 -9.01 3.31
C THR A 94 17.94 -8.27 2.17
N LEU A 95 18.78 -7.31 2.50
CA LEU A 95 19.58 -6.59 1.51
C LEU A 95 20.46 -7.56 0.70
N ALA A 96 21.03 -8.58 1.36
CA ALA A 96 21.82 -9.61 0.72
C ALA A 96 21.01 -10.41 -0.31
N ASP A 97 19.79 -10.86 0.04
CA ASP A 97 18.92 -11.60 -0.87
C ASP A 97 18.51 -10.76 -2.09
N TRP A 98 18.22 -9.48 -1.87
CA TRP A 98 17.89 -8.56 -2.96
C TRP A 98 19.06 -8.38 -3.92
N LEU A 99 20.26 -8.20 -3.40
CA LEU A 99 21.48 -8.02 -4.20
C LEU A 99 21.84 -9.27 -5.00
N GLU A 100 21.66 -10.46 -4.44
CA GLU A 100 21.85 -11.71 -5.18
C GLU A 100 20.90 -11.84 -6.35
N LYS A 101 19.62 -11.50 -6.15
CA LYS A 101 18.62 -11.48 -7.22
C LYS A 101 18.96 -10.43 -8.28
N PHE A 102 19.38 -9.25 -7.86
CA PHE A 102 19.80 -8.18 -8.76
C PHE A 102 21.03 -8.60 -9.58
N TYR A 103 22.02 -9.22 -8.93
CA TYR A 103 23.20 -9.75 -9.60
C TYR A 103 22.82 -10.78 -10.68
N ALA A 104 21.99 -11.76 -10.34
CA ALA A 104 21.54 -12.78 -11.29
C ALA A 104 20.82 -12.19 -12.52
N ILE A 105 20.03 -11.13 -12.31
CA ILE A 105 19.36 -10.41 -13.41
C ILE A 105 20.38 -9.70 -14.30
N GLN A 106 21.36 -9.04 -13.72
CA GLN A 106 22.40 -8.31 -14.46
C GLN A 106 23.34 -9.27 -15.22
N GLU A 107 23.64 -10.42 -14.64
CA GLU A 107 24.41 -11.47 -15.30
C GLU A 107 23.73 -11.98 -16.58
N ARG A 108 22.40 -12.20 -16.51
CA ARG A 108 21.61 -12.58 -17.69
C ARG A 108 21.60 -11.50 -18.78
N LYS A 109 21.72 -10.24 -18.40
CA LYS A 109 21.79 -9.11 -19.34
C LYS A 109 23.18 -8.90 -19.96
N GLY A 110 24.20 -9.64 -19.51
CA GLY A 110 25.57 -9.58 -20.06
C GLY A 110 26.30 -8.27 -19.78
N ILE A 111 26.06 -7.63 -18.65
CA ILE A 111 26.69 -6.37 -18.27
C ILE A 111 28.18 -6.57 -17.94
N LYS A 112 29.05 -5.82 -18.59
CA LYS A 112 30.52 -5.95 -18.45
C LYS A 112 31.08 -5.60 -17.06
N GLN A 113 30.33 -4.94 -16.18
CA GLN A 113 30.80 -4.50 -14.86
C GLN A 113 30.32 -5.41 -13.72
N ILE A 114 29.96 -6.65 -14.02
CA ILE A 114 29.41 -7.59 -13.07
C ILE A 114 30.39 -7.97 -11.93
N GLU A 115 31.70 -7.94 -12.20
CA GLU A 115 32.75 -8.21 -11.21
C GLU A 115 32.72 -7.22 -10.04
N LYS A 116 32.47 -5.94 -10.31
CA LYS A 116 32.33 -4.91 -9.26
C LYS A 116 31.12 -5.18 -8.37
N LEU A 117 30.00 -5.61 -8.94
CA LEU A 117 28.80 -5.99 -8.20
C LEU A 117 29.06 -7.21 -7.30
N ARG A 118 29.82 -8.19 -7.76
CA ARG A 118 30.21 -9.35 -6.96
C ARG A 118 31.01 -8.94 -5.72
N SER A 119 31.93 -8.02 -5.85
CA SER A 119 32.71 -7.48 -4.74
C SER A 119 31.86 -6.75 -3.72
N VAL A 120 30.91 -5.92 -4.19
CA VAL A 120 29.95 -5.19 -3.34
C VAL A 120 29.06 -6.18 -2.57
N ILE A 121 28.53 -7.21 -3.24
CA ILE A 121 27.70 -8.24 -2.60
C ILE A 121 28.49 -8.98 -1.52
N LYS A 122 29.75 -9.31 -1.77
CA LYS A 122 30.62 -9.97 -0.80
C LYS A 122 30.79 -9.11 0.47
N VAL A 123 31.06 -7.83 0.31
CA VAL A 123 31.19 -6.88 1.43
C VAL A 123 29.90 -6.78 2.24
N ILE A 124 28.76 -6.65 1.57
CA ILE A 124 27.44 -6.53 2.22
C ILE A 124 27.08 -7.83 2.94
N ASN A 125 27.34 -9.00 2.38
CA ASN A 125 27.13 -10.28 3.04
C ASN A 125 27.98 -10.43 4.30
N GLN A 126 29.17 -9.84 4.33
CA GLN A 126 30.05 -9.87 5.48
C GLN A 126 29.57 -8.97 6.62
N TYR A 127 29.03 -7.80 6.32
CA TYR A 127 28.69 -6.76 7.31
C TYR A 127 27.20 -6.55 7.53
N GLY A 128 26.32 -6.97 6.63
CA GLY A 128 24.90 -6.69 6.65
C GLY A 128 23.99 -7.86 6.37
N LYS A 129 24.44 -9.08 6.62
CA LYS A 129 23.73 -10.33 6.27
C LYS A 129 22.28 -10.39 6.77
N ASP A 130 22.03 -9.87 7.96
CA ASP A 130 20.72 -9.94 8.62
C ASP A 130 19.89 -8.65 8.47
N THR A 131 20.40 -7.66 7.75
CA THR A 131 19.68 -6.39 7.55
C THR A 131 18.57 -6.54 6.52
N LYS A 132 17.32 -6.29 6.94
CA LYS A 132 16.17 -6.28 6.04
C LYS A 132 16.16 -5.01 5.19
N TRP A 133 15.81 -5.12 3.92
CA TRP A 133 15.77 -4.00 2.98
C TRP A 133 14.94 -2.81 3.50
N ALA A 134 13.74 -3.07 4.03
CA ALA A 134 12.86 -2.02 4.55
C ALA A 134 13.39 -1.32 5.82
N THR A 135 14.22 -2.00 6.62
CA THR A 135 14.81 -1.46 7.85
C THR A 135 16.17 -0.81 7.61
N SER A 136 16.91 -1.21 6.58
CA SER A 136 18.23 -0.64 6.27
C SER A 136 18.16 0.84 5.90
N THR A 137 17.11 1.29 5.23
CA THR A 137 16.87 2.70 4.90
C THR A 137 16.53 3.57 6.11
N ARG A 138 15.97 2.99 7.19
CA ARG A 138 15.62 3.72 8.42
C ARG A 138 16.70 3.64 9.50
N HIS A 139 17.30 2.48 9.70
CA HIS A 139 18.22 2.21 10.80
C HIS A 139 19.70 2.43 10.44
N GLY A 140 20.05 2.42 9.16
CA GLY A 140 21.40 2.75 8.70
C GLY A 140 21.84 4.19 9.00
N LEU A 141 20.88 5.11 9.19
CA LEU A 141 21.13 6.52 9.54
C LEU A 141 21.10 6.79 11.05
N SER A 142 20.52 5.90 11.86
CA SER A 142 20.38 6.08 13.30
C SER A 142 21.33 5.21 14.14
N ALA A 143 22.10 4.35 13.53
CA ALA A 143 23.05 3.45 14.19
C ALA A 143 24.46 4.05 14.37
N SER A 144 24.55 5.34 14.40
CA SER A 144 25.80 6.04 14.72
C SER A 144 26.03 6.14 16.22
#